data_9c1377df1038613ad1f440880b65db60
#
_entry.id   9c1377df1038613ad1f440880b65db60
#
_cell.length_a   1.000
_cell.length_b   1.000
_cell.length_c   1.000
_cell.angle_alpha   90.00
_cell.angle_beta   90.00
_cell.angle_gamma   90.00
#
_symmetry.space_group_name_H-M   'P 1'
#
loop_
_entity.id
_entity.type
_entity.pdbx_description
1 polymer ?
#
loop_
_entity_poly.entity_id
_entity_poly.type
_entity_poly.pdbx_seq_one_letter_code
_entity_poly.pdbx_strand_id
1 'polypeptide(L)'
;MVCALYIDAVKGKKHISRNVFIATDDGSVTDKLKSALVAEGFNVYWNTAVTQTGFDESLFNTKDKKSRYIDTLNMLLDMDILIHSSFFIGTYTSNVSRIVPLYVGFEKSLSLDDEWKL
;
A
#
# COMPACT_ATOMS: atom_id res chain seq x y z
N MET A 1 8.05 -0.63 -8.10
CA MET A 1 6.65 -0.93 -7.72
C MET A 1 6.49 -0.79 -6.21
N VAL A 2 5.46 -0.12 -5.78
CA VAL A 2 5.09 -0.06 -4.37
C VAL A 2 3.92 -1.01 -4.16
N CYS A 3 4.09 -1.98 -3.28
CA CYS A 3 2.99 -2.79 -2.79
C CYS A 3 3.02 -2.72 -1.26
N ALA A 4 1.98 -2.17 -0.68
CA ALA A 4 1.87 -2.02 0.77
C ALA A 4 0.48 -2.44 1.22
N LEU A 5 0.40 -3.04 2.40
CA LEU A 5 -0.83 -3.56 2.97
C LEU A 5 -1.12 -2.86 4.28
N TYR A 6 -2.33 -2.37 4.41
CA TYR A 6 -2.90 -2.02 5.69
C TYR A 6 -3.57 -3.27 6.28
N ILE A 7 -3.18 -3.64 7.47
CA ILE A 7 -3.83 -4.72 8.22
C ILE A 7 -4.36 -4.16 9.52
N ASP A 8 -5.67 -4.16 9.66
CA ASP A 8 -6.36 -3.78 10.88
C ASP A 8 -6.68 -5.03 11.70
N ALA A 9 -5.71 -5.93 11.80
CA ALA A 9 -5.83 -7.16 12.56
C ALA A 9 -4.66 -7.27 13.53
N VAL A 10 -4.95 -7.34 14.82
CA VAL A 10 -3.93 -7.54 15.84
C VAL A 10 -4.03 -8.97 16.34
N LYS A 11 -2.96 -9.77 16.12
CA LYS A 11 -2.88 -11.14 16.61
C LYS A 11 -3.12 -11.19 18.13
N GLY A 12 -3.99 -12.08 18.55
CA GLY A 12 -4.23 -12.38 19.96
C GLY A 12 -5.26 -11.50 20.66
N LYS A 13 -5.93 -10.58 19.98
CA LYS A 13 -7.04 -9.82 20.57
C LYS A 13 -8.39 -10.40 20.16
N LYS A 14 -9.37 -10.35 21.08
CA LYS A 14 -10.73 -10.88 20.87
C LYS A 14 -11.50 -10.21 19.73
N HIS A 15 -11.15 -8.96 19.40
CA HIS A 15 -11.76 -8.19 18.33
C HIS A 15 -10.69 -7.90 17.28
N ILE A 16 -10.48 -8.88 16.39
CA ILE A 16 -9.56 -8.73 15.26
C ILE A 16 -10.38 -8.22 14.10
N SER A 17 -10.12 -7.01 13.68
CA SER A 17 -10.58 -6.54 12.38
C SER A 17 -9.80 -7.29 11.30
N ARG A 18 -10.53 -7.79 10.29
CA ARG A 18 -9.94 -8.47 9.14
C ARG A 18 -9.93 -7.56 7.92
N ASN A 19 -9.72 -6.27 8.14
CA ASN A 19 -9.68 -5.29 7.08
C ASN A 19 -8.24 -5.13 6.57
N VAL A 20 -8.08 -5.25 5.27
CA VAL A 20 -6.79 -5.07 4.59
C VAL A 20 -6.96 -4.01 3.50
N PHE A 21 -6.10 -3.01 3.52
CA PHE A 21 -6.01 -2.04 2.44
C PHE A 21 -4.76 -2.32 1.62
N ILE A 22 -4.93 -2.45 0.31
CA ILE A 22 -3.83 -2.66 -0.63
C ILE A 22 -3.53 -1.33 -1.32
N ALA A 23 -2.30 -0.85 -1.15
CA ALA A 23 -1.77 0.28 -1.89
C ALA A 23 -0.70 -0.20 -2.86
N THR A 24 -0.93 0.00 -4.14
CA THR A 24 0.01 -0.37 -5.20
C THR A 24 -0.16 0.54 -6.40
N ASP A 25 0.92 0.74 -7.13
CA ASP A 25 0.91 1.41 -8.43
C ASP A 25 0.58 0.45 -9.60
N ASP A 26 0.43 -0.84 -9.30
CA ASP A 26 0.13 -1.89 -10.28
C ASP A 26 -1.23 -2.53 -9.99
N GLY A 27 -2.24 -2.17 -10.80
CA GLY A 27 -3.60 -2.69 -10.64
C GLY A 27 -3.71 -4.20 -10.83
N SER A 28 -2.80 -4.84 -11.55
CA SER A 28 -2.82 -6.29 -11.74
C SER A 28 -2.48 -7.06 -10.46
N VAL A 29 -1.67 -6.47 -9.58
CA VAL A 29 -1.32 -7.03 -8.27
C VAL A 29 -2.54 -7.04 -7.35
N THR A 30 -3.38 -6.02 -7.43
CA THR A 30 -4.59 -5.91 -6.61
C THR A 30 -5.52 -7.11 -6.81
N ASP A 31 -5.76 -7.53 -8.05
CA ASP A 31 -6.65 -8.66 -8.34
C ASP A 31 -6.12 -9.98 -7.75
N LYS A 32 -4.82 -10.21 -7.87
CA LYS A 32 -4.18 -11.42 -7.32
C LYS A 32 -4.22 -11.45 -5.80
N LEU A 33 -3.85 -10.36 -5.16
CA LEU A 33 -3.85 -10.24 -3.69
C LEU A 33 -5.27 -10.30 -3.14
N LYS A 34 -6.21 -9.63 -3.77
CA LYS A 34 -7.62 -9.65 -3.38
C LYS A 34 -8.15 -11.09 -3.34
N SER A 35 -7.94 -11.85 -4.40
CA SER A 35 -8.42 -13.23 -4.47
C SER A 35 -7.83 -14.09 -3.34
N ALA A 36 -6.53 -13.98 -3.09
CA ALA A 36 -5.86 -14.73 -2.04
C ALA A 36 -6.35 -14.33 -0.64
N LEU A 37 -6.48 -13.04 -0.37
CA LEU A 37 -6.88 -12.53 0.94
C LEU A 37 -8.36 -12.78 1.24
N VAL A 38 -9.23 -12.66 0.26
CA VAL A 38 -10.66 -12.98 0.43
C VAL A 38 -10.85 -14.47 0.74
N ALA A 39 -10.06 -15.35 0.10
CA ALA A 39 -10.09 -16.79 0.40
C ALA A 39 -9.71 -17.10 1.86
N GLU A 40 -8.86 -16.27 2.48
CA GLU A 40 -8.46 -16.37 3.89
C GLU A 40 -9.43 -15.64 4.85
N GLY A 41 -10.51 -15.07 4.35
CA GLY A 41 -11.53 -14.41 5.15
C GLY A 41 -11.27 -12.93 5.46
N PHE A 42 -10.40 -12.28 4.72
CA PHE A 42 -10.15 -10.84 4.87
C PHE A 42 -11.13 -9.99 4.04
N ASN A 43 -11.45 -8.82 4.57
CA ASN A 43 -12.12 -7.76 3.81
C ASN A 43 -11.04 -6.92 3.13
N VAL A 44 -11.11 -6.80 1.81
CA VAL A 44 -10.06 -6.16 1.02
C VAL A 44 -10.57 -4.86 0.43
N TYR A 45 -9.79 -3.80 0.61
CA TYR A 45 -10.05 -2.46 0.10
C TYR A 45 -8.85 -1.96 -0.71
N TRP A 46 -9.10 -1.18 -1.72
CA TRP A 46 -8.05 -0.57 -2.54
C TRP A 46 -8.59 0.70 -3.22
N ASN A 47 -7.65 1.51 -3.74
CA ASN A 47 -8.02 2.68 -4.53
C ASN A 47 -8.36 2.27 -5.96
N THR A 48 -9.63 2.32 -6.33
CA THR A 48 -10.14 1.93 -7.65
C THR A 48 -9.68 2.83 -8.79
N ALA A 49 -9.11 3.99 -8.49
CA ALA A 49 -8.52 4.88 -9.49
C ALA A 49 -7.20 4.37 -10.06
N VAL A 50 -6.54 3.39 -9.41
CA VAL A 50 -5.29 2.80 -9.88
C VAL A 50 -5.59 1.69 -10.89
N THR A 51 -5.43 2.00 -12.17
CA THR A 51 -5.70 1.05 -13.27
C THR A 51 -4.47 0.71 -14.09
N GLN A 52 -3.37 1.43 -13.90
CA GLN A 52 -2.14 1.24 -14.67
C GLN A 52 -1.29 0.09 -14.13
N THR A 53 -0.37 -0.41 -14.94
CA THR A 53 0.55 -1.50 -14.60
C THR A 53 1.91 -0.96 -14.18
N GLY A 54 1.97 -0.36 -12.99
CA GLY A 54 3.20 0.20 -12.44
C GLY A 54 3.44 1.66 -12.79
N PHE A 55 4.36 2.28 -12.04
CA PHE A 55 4.75 3.66 -12.24
C PHE A 55 5.90 3.75 -13.26
N ASP A 56 5.71 4.57 -14.29
CA ASP A 56 6.73 4.91 -15.26
C ASP A 56 6.97 6.42 -15.24
N GLU A 57 8.17 6.83 -14.82
CA GLU A 57 8.53 8.23 -14.70
C GLU A 57 8.46 8.97 -16.04
N SER A 58 8.88 8.32 -17.12
CA SER A 58 8.82 8.90 -18.46
C SER A 58 7.39 9.18 -18.88
N LEU A 59 6.49 8.22 -18.68
CA LEU A 59 5.07 8.40 -18.97
C LEU A 59 4.43 9.44 -18.06
N PHE A 60 4.79 9.46 -16.77
CA PHE A 60 4.30 10.45 -15.82
C PHE A 60 4.69 11.87 -16.26
N ASN A 61 5.93 12.08 -16.68
CA ASN A 61 6.42 13.37 -17.12
C ASN A 61 5.79 13.85 -18.44
N THR A 62 5.26 12.94 -19.26
CA THR A 62 4.55 13.27 -20.51
C THR A 62 3.08 13.62 -20.29
N LYS A 63 2.52 13.28 -19.14
CA LYS A 63 1.13 13.62 -18.81
C LYS A 63 0.95 15.12 -18.63
N ASP A 64 -0.27 15.60 -18.86
CA ASP A 64 -0.62 16.97 -18.58
C ASP A 64 -0.57 17.27 -17.08
N LYS A 65 -0.56 18.55 -16.74
CA LYS A 65 -0.45 18.99 -15.34
C LYS A 65 -1.60 18.48 -14.46
N LYS A 66 -2.81 18.45 -14.99
CA LYS A 66 -4.00 17.98 -14.27
C LYS A 66 -3.92 16.48 -13.96
N SER A 67 -3.52 15.67 -14.93
CA SER A 67 -3.38 14.22 -14.75
C SER A 67 -2.27 13.89 -13.75
N ARG A 68 -1.14 14.60 -13.79
CA ARG A 68 -0.07 14.44 -12.80
C ARG A 68 -0.53 14.81 -11.39
N TYR A 69 -1.31 15.87 -11.26
CA TYR A 69 -1.89 16.27 -9.98
C TYR A 69 -2.79 15.18 -9.41
N ILE A 70 -3.67 14.60 -10.22
CA ILE A 70 -4.58 13.53 -9.80
C ILE A 70 -3.81 12.28 -9.38
N ASP A 71 -2.81 11.86 -10.15
CA ASP A 71 -1.96 10.70 -9.82
C ASP A 71 -1.24 10.91 -8.48
N THR A 72 -0.68 12.09 -8.27
CA THR A 72 -0.01 12.44 -7.02
C THR A 72 -0.98 12.45 -5.84
N LEU A 73 -2.19 13.00 -6.04
CA LEU A 73 -3.21 13.02 -5.01
C LEU A 73 -3.64 11.59 -4.60
N ASN A 74 -3.82 10.70 -5.56
CA ASN A 74 -4.16 9.30 -5.28
C ASN A 74 -3.05 8.60 -4.48
N MET A 75 -1.79 8.84 -4.81
CA MET A 75 -0.65 8.31 -4.06
C MET A 75 -0.66 8.82 -2.61
N LEU A 76 -0.91 10.12 -2.41
CA LEU A 76 -0.98 10.71 -1.07
C LEU A 76 -2.15 10.18 -0.25
N LEU A 77 -3.29 9.92 -0.87
CA LEU A 77 -4.44 9.29 -0.22
C LEU A 77 -4.11 7.87 0.25
N ASP A 78 -3.44 7.09 -0.58
CA ASP A 78 -3.00 5.75 -0.21
C ASP A 78 -2.02 5.80 0.96
N MET A 79 -1.05 6.71 0.93
CA MET A 79 -0.10 6.92 2.02
C MET A 79 -0.80 7.32 3.32
N ASP A 80 -1.79 8.19 3.25
CA ASP A 80 -2.54 8.63 4.43
C ASP A 80 -3.24 7.45 5.11
N ILE A 81 -3.82 6.55 4.35
CA ILE A 81 -4.42 5.33 4.89
C ILE A 81 -3.35 4.44 5.54
N LEU A 82 -2.23 4.25 4.87
CA LEU A 82 -1.15 3.38 5.37
C LEU A 82 -0.54 3.89 6.67
N ILE A 83 -0.27 5.19 6.79
CA ILE A 83 0.35 5.74 8.00
C ILE A 83 -0.58 5.71 9.23
N HIS A 84 -1.88 5.57 9.02
CA HIS A 84 -2.88 5.41 10.09
C HIS A 84 -3.24 3.95 10.35
N SER A 85 -2.53 3.00 9.73
CA SER A 85 -2.79 1.57 9.91
C SER A 85 -2.30 1.07 11.27
N SER A 86 -2.89 -0.01 11.74
CA SER A 86 -2.45 -0.71 12.94
C SER A 86 -1.22 -1.58 12.71
N PHE A 87 -1.05 -2.07 11.49
CA PHE A 87 0.10 -2.86 11.07
C PHE A 87 0.38 -2.63 9.58
N PHE A 88 1.64 -2.56 9.22
CA PHE A 88 2.08 -2.30 7.85
C PHE A 88 2.97 -3.40 7.33
N ILE A 89 2.71 -3.85 6.11
CA ILE A 89 3.58 -4.77 5.37
C ILE A 89 3.94 -4.11 4.05
N GLY A 90 5.22 -4.01 3.75
CA GLY A 90 5.68 -3.37 2.52
C GLY A 90 7.04 -3.87 2.08
N THR A 91 7.61 -3.17 1.12
CA THR A 91 8.94 -3.46 0.56
C THR A 91 9.85 -2.26 0.76
N TYR A 92 10.86 -2.39 1.60
CA TYR A 92 11.74 -1.26 1.99
C TYR A 92 12.72 -0.83 0.90
N THR A 93 12.77 -1.54 -0.21
CA THR A 93 13.44 -1.05 -1.42
C THR A 93 12.69 0.10 -2.09
N SER A 94 11.41 0.26 -1.78
CA SER A 94 10.58 1.38 -2.25
C SER A 94 10.65 2.56 -1.29
N ASN A 95 10.89 3.75 -1.82
CA ASN A 95 10.94 4.99 -1.02
C ASN A 95 9.62 5.26 -0.27
N VAL A 96 8.47 5.00 -0.90
CA VAL A 96 7.17 5.19 -0.26
C VAL A 96 7.00 4.24 0.92
N SER A 97 7.32 2.97 0.73
CA SER A 97 7.24 1.96 1.79
C SER A 97 8.19 2.25 2.96
N ARG A 98 9.28 2.98 2.73
CA ARG A 98 10.22 3.37 3.78
C ARG A 98 9.72 4.49 4.66
N ILE A 99 8.81 5.31 4.17
CA ILE A 99 8.23 6.42 4.94
C ILE A 99 7.20 5.92 5.94
N VAL A 100 6.38 4.96 5.56
CA VAL A 100 5.25 4.48 6.38
C VAL A 100 5.69 3.99 7.76
N PRO A 101 6.75 3.18 7.92
CA PRO A 101 7.19 2.71 9.25
C PRO A 101 7.59 3.82 10.21
N LEU A 102 7.98 4.99 9.71
CA LEU A 102 8.31 6.16 10.54
C LEU A 102 7.08 6.69 11.29
N TYR A 103 5.88 6.44 10.76
CA TYR A 103 4.60 6.86 11.38
C TYR A 103 3.93 5.71 12.13
N VAL A 104 3.94 4.51 11.56
CA VAL A 104 3.28 3.32 12.14
C VAL A 104 4.09 2.76 13.30
N GLY A 105 5.41 2.83 13.21
CA GLY A 105 6.34 2.19 14.13
C GLY A 105 6.99 0.95 13.52
N PHE A 106 8.30 0.77 13.75
CA PHE A 106 9.03 -0.37 13.18
C PHE A 106 8.57 -1.70 13.76
N GLU A 107 8.13 -1.72 15.01
CA GLU A 107 7.60 -2.91 15.68
C GLU A 107 6.24 -3.36 15.12
N LYS A 108 5.56 -2.47 14.41
CA LYS A 108 4.27 -2.73 13.75
C LYS A 108 4.41 -2.77 12.22
N SER A 109 5.61 -2.92 11.74
CA SER A 109 5.92 -2.90 10.32
C SER A 109 6.76 -4.12 9.96
N LEU A 110 6.51 -4.67 8.77
CA LEU A 110 7.25 -5.81 8.23
C LEU A 110 7.65 -5.51 6.79
N SER A 111 8.92 -5.76 6.48
CA SER A 111 9.41 -5.73 5.12
C SER A 111 9.43 -7.12 4.50
N LEU A 112 8.98 -7.21 3.25
CA LEU A 112 9.01 -8.45 2.46
C LEU A 112 10.34 -8.64 1.72
N ASP A 113 11.19 -7.63 1.71
CA ASP A 113 12.48 -7.67 1.01
C ASP A 113 13.64 -7.27 1.93
N ASP A 114 14.10 -6.06 1.86
CA ASP A 114 15.27 -5.56 2.57
C ASP A 114 14.97 -4.99 3.96
N GLU A 115 16.01 -4.84 4.77
CA GLU A 115 15.92 -4.06 6.00
C GLU A 115 15.80 -2.56 5.71
N TRP A 116 15.24 -1.84 6.65
CA TRP A 116 15.13 -0.39 6.54
C TRP A 116 16.50 0.25 6.65
N LYS A 117 16.84 1.07 5.66
CA LYS A 117 18.10 1.82 5.59
C LYS A 117 17.83 3.28 5.22
N LEU A 118 18.65 4.16 5.75
CA LEU A 118 18.65 5.56 5.34
C LEU A 118 19.11 5.75 3.89
#